data_3d2360af73d3381dbd32e7d17d88fec5
#
_entry.id   3d2360af73d3381dbd32e7d17d88fec5
#
_cell.length_a   1.000
_cell.length_b   1.000
_cell.length_c   1.000
_cell.angle_alpha   90.00
_cell.angle_beta   90.00
_cell.angle_gamma   90.00
#
_symmetry.space_group_name_H-M   'P 1'
#
loop_
_entity.id
_entity.type
_entity.pdbx_description
1 polymer ?
#
loop_
_entity_poly.entity_id
_entity_poly.type
_entity_poly.pdbx_seq_one_letter_code
_entity_poly.pdbx_strand_id
1 'polypeptide(L)'
;MPRAHANLSCPCPESQPTTSDETVVAGGTVVLKCQVEDPDDSSLQWSNPAQQTLYFGEKRALRDNRIQLERSTPNELTISISDVVLSDEGEYTCSIFTMPVRTAKALVTVLGIPQKPQIFGHEQPIDEEKIARLTCRSSGSKPAAQLRWKKGNKELTDEGTEVVEDPNGKTFTVSSRVEFRVTKEDNEAEVTCTVDHESLQNSERSTTQKLQVHYKPTAKIEPHPQYPREGEKLQLQCDGQGNPIPQEFLWEKEGSDAPLQLSSDSVLIFPFLNKSDSGTYVCTATSSMGSVVAKYNLDVSDLSQLPTPHVHSTPAPPPGPSQPISHASMATASSFTPAPIQDASPVPSTSSTYHAVIGGVVAVIVFLLLSLLIVLGHYLIRHKGMCIRHGETVTSRHRQNTAEVMCQT
;
A
#
# COMPACT_ATOMS: atom_id res chain seq x y z
N MET A 1 -56.79 13.54 75.28
CA MET A 1 -56.11 13.90 73.99
C MET A 1 -55.05 12.85 73.71
N PRO A 2 -55.22 11.95 72.77
CA PRO A 2 -54.21 10.98 72.37
C PRO A 2 -53.36 11.56 71.22
N ARG A 3 -52.06 11.52 71.41
CA ARG A 3 -51.06 11.88 70.41
C ARG A 3 -51.04 10.81 69.29
N ALA A 4 -51.35 11.22 68.06
CA ALA A 4 -51.11 10.44 66.89
C ALA A 4 -49.61 10.38 66.57
N HIS A 5 -49.05 9.19 66.67
CA HIS A 5 -47.73 8.91 66.09
C HIS A 5 -47.87 8.79 64.58
N ALA A 6 -47.44 9.79 63.85
CA ALA A 6 -47.26 9.69 62.43
C ALA A 6 -46.00 8.84 62.20
N ASN A 7 -46.19 7.60 61.71
CA ASN A 7 -45.14 6.79 61.12
C ASN A 7 -44.73 7.43 59.80
N LEU A 8 -43.64 8.20 59.83
CA LEU A 8 -42.90 8.51 58.61
C LEU A 8 -42.15 7.24 58.21
N SER A 9 -42.78 6.45 57.33
CA SER A 9 -42.02 5.47 56.55
C SER A 9 -41.17 6.24 55.53
N CYS A 10 -39.87 6.31 55.79
CA CYS A 10 -38.89 6.66 54.75
C CYS A 10 -39.14 5.66 53.60
N PRO A 11 -39.32 6.14 52.36
CA PRO A 11 -39.27 5.22 51.24
C PRO A 11 -37.86 4.64 51.20
N CYS A 12 -37.73 3.33 51.39
CA CYS A 12 -36.49 2.62 51.11
C CYS A 12 -36.06 2.96 49.66
N PRO A 13 -34.80 3.24 49.40
CA PRO A 13 -34.34 3.42 48.05
C PRO A 13 -34.67 2.14 47.28
N GLU A 14 -35.62 2.24 46.38
CA GLU A 14 -36.04 1.10 45.56
C GLU A 14 -34.87 0.66 44.68
N SER A 15 -34.50 -0.63 44.72
CA SER A 15 -33.38 -1.21 44.00
C SER A 15 -33.58 -1.13 42.48
N GLN A 16 -33.01 -0.13 41.88
CA GLN A 16 -33.02 0.08 40.42
C GLN A 16 -31.86 -0.70 39.80
N PRO A 17 -32.04 -1.53 38.76
CA PRO A 17 -30.92 -2.14 38.06
C PRO A 17 -30.09 -1.07 37.37
N THR A 18 -28.78 -1.30 37.28
CA THR A 18 -27.79 -0.43 36.63
C THR A 18 -27.01 -1.23 35.60
N THR A 19 -26.65 -0.59 34.49
CA THR A 19 -25.83 -1.13 33.42
C THR A 19 -25.11 0.03 32.70
N SER A 20 -24.16 -0.27 31.83
CA SER A 20 -23.42 0.69 31.02
C SER A 20 -23.59 0.44 29.54
N ASP A 21 -23.47 1.49 28.74
CA ASP A 21 -23.35 1.40 27.30
C ASP A 21 -21.99 0.83 26.94
N GLU A 22 -21.94 0.01 25.91
CA GLU A 22 -20.71 -0.69 25.49
C GLU A 22 -20.45 -0.47 23.98
N THR A 23 -19.18 -0.23 23.65
CA THR A 23 -18.73 -0.14 22.25
C THR A 23 -17.78 -1.29 21.96
N VAL A 24 -18.03 -2.02 20.89
CA VAL A 24 -17.24 -3.19 20.49
C VAL A 24 -16.94 -3.16 19.00
N VAL A 25 -15.76 -3.65 18.61
CA VAL A 25 -15.40 -3.83 17.21
C VAL A 25 -16.02 -5.13 16.69
N ALA A 26 -16.55 -5.15 15.48
CA ALA A 26 -17.09 -6.35 14.83
C ALA A 26 -16.06 -7.50 14.87
N GLY A 27 -16.52 -8.71 15.26
CA GLY A 27 -15.67 -9.87 15.54
C GLY A 27 -15.08 -9.89 16.96
N GLY A 28 -15.28 -8.86 17.76
CA GLY A 28 -14.87 -8.80 19.15
C GLY A 28 -15.88 -9.45 20.11
N THR A 29 -15.66 -9.26 21.41
CA THR A 29 -16.54 -9.73 22.48
C THR A 29 -17.03 -8.53 23.29
N VAL A 30 -18.34 -8.43 23.52
CA VAL A 30 -18.95 -7.46 24.41
C VAL A 30 -19.41 -8.15 25.69
N VAL A 31 -19.22 -7.48 26.83
CA VAL A 31 -19.64 -7.96 28.14
C VAL A 31 -20.74 -7.03 28.66
N LEU A 32 -21.92 -7.58 28.91
CA LEU A 32 -23.06 -6.85 29.45
C LEU A 32 -23.23 -7.19 30.93
N LYS A 33 -23.01 -6.18 31.77
CA LYS A 33 -23.10 -6.30 33.21
C LYS A 33 -24.33 -5.56 33.75
N CYS A 34 -25.18 -6.29 34.46
CA CYS A 34 -26.34 -5.72 35.17
C CYS A 34 -26.15 -5.92 36.68
N GLN A 35 -26.27 -4.83 37.43
CA GLN A 35 -26.15 -4.85 38.90
C GLN A 35 -27.34 -4.23 39.60
N VAL A 36 -27.63 -4.74 40.81
CA VAL A 36 -28.66 -4.27 41.71
C VAL A 36 -28.10 -4.18 43.13
N GLU A 37 -28.31 -3.09 43.83
CA GLU A 37 -27.73 -2.90 45.18
C GLU A 37 -28.44 -3.74 46.26
N ASP A 38 -29.77 -3.75 46.30
CA ASP A 38 -30.56 -4.55 47.27
C ASP A 38 -31.47 -5.49 46.52
N PRO A 39 -31.05 -6.72 46.20
CA PRO A 39 -31.89 -7.65 45.48
C PRO A 39 -32.97 -8.20 46.43
N ASP A 40 -34.20 -8.10 45.98
CA ASP A 40 -35.27 -9.00 46.50
C ASP A 40 -34.98 -10.42 46.02
N ASP A 41 -35.73 -11.44 46.42
CA ASP A 41 -35.63 -12.81 45.90
C ASP A 41 -35.94 -12.91 44.40
N SER A 42 -35.91 -11.77 43.67
CA SER A 42 -36.23 -11.64 42.23
C SER A 42 -35.03 -11.93 41.37
N SER A 43 -35.19 -12.67 40.27
CA SER A 43 -34.13 -12.95 39.33
C SER A 43 -33.94 -11.83 38.30
N LEU A 44 -32.70 -11.61 37.93
CA LEU A 44 -32.31 -10.70 36.85
C LEU A 44 -32.47 -11.38 35.47
N GLN A 45 -32.81 -10.60 34.43
CA GLN A 45 -32.92 -11.05 33.06
C GLN A 45 -32.24 -10.10 32.09
N TRP A 46 -31.54 -10.65 31.13
CA TRP A 46 -31.09 -9.95 29.96
C TRP A 46 -31.94 -10.27 28.73
N SER A 47 -32.36 -9.23 28.00
CA SER A 47 -33.04 -9.32 26.70
C SER A 47 -32.28 -8.58 25.63
N ASN A 48 -32.31 -9.09 24.38
CA ASN A 48 -31.71 -8.45 23.21
C ASN A 48 -32.57 -7.29 22.65
N PRO A 49 -32.09 -6.53 21.64
CA PRO A 49 -32.92 -5.45 21.04
C PRO A 49 -34.25 -5.89 20.45
N ALA A 50 -34.40 -7.17 20.06
CA ALA A 50 -35.66 -7.74 19.61
C ALA A 50 -36.57 -8.21 20.77
N GLN A 51 -36.24 -7.86 22.02
CA GLN A 51 -36.95 -8.23 23.24
C GLN A 51 -37.02 -9.74 23.50
N GLN A 52 -36.09 -10.51 22.92
CA GLN A 52 -35.97 -11.93 23.21
C GLN A 52 -35.12 -12.11 24.48
N THR A 53 -35.54 -12.95 25.41
CA THR A 53 -34.79 -13.29 26.61
C THR A 53 -33.53 -14.07 26.24
N LEU A 54 -32.38 -13.59 26.70
CA LEU A 54 -31.08 -14.27 26.55
C LEU A 54 -30.80 -15.20 27.71
N TYR A 55 -30.83 -14.62 28.92
CA TYR A 55 -30.67 -15.33 30.19
C TYR A 55 -31.71 -14.83 31.22
N PHE A 56 -32.18 -15.74 32.04
CA PHE A 56 -32.94 -15.47 33.23
C PHE A 56 -32.24 -16.15 34.42
N GLY A 57 -31.56 -15.38 35.25
CA GLY A 57 -30.61 -15.91 36.21
C GLY A 57 -29.58 -16.80 35.49
N GLU A 58 -29.40 -18.02 35.96
CA GLU A 58 -28.49 -19.00 35.34
C GLU A 58 -29.09 -19.74 34.14
N LYS A 59 -30.39 -19.56 33.86
CA LYS A 59 -31.07 -20.28 32.80
C LYS A 59 -30.90 -19.58 31.48
N ARG A 60 -30.24 -20.25 30.53
CA ARG A 60 -30.16 -19.81 29.12
C ARG A 60 -31.52 -19.99 28.44
N ALA A 61 -32.07 -18.92 27.85
CA ALA A 61 -33.32 -18.91 27.12
C ALA A 61 -33.12 -18.98 25.61
N LEU A 62 -32.22 -18.15 25.05
CA LEU A 62 -31.87 -18.14 23.62
C LEU A 62 -30.72 -19.10 23.33
N ARG A 63 -30.87 -19.96 22.31
CA ARG A 63 -29.82 -20.90 21.85
C ARG A 63 -28.91 -20.25 20.84
N ASP A 64 -28.09 -19.30 21.29
CA ASP A 64 -26.99 -18.71 20.52
C ASP A 64 -25.65 -19.03 21.24
N ASN A 65 -24.81 -19.84 20.63
CA ASN A 65 -23.56 -20.29 21.26
C ASN A 65 -22.55 -19.16 21.51
N ARG A 66 -22.71 -18.01 20.87
CA ARG A 66 -21.88 -16.83 21.07
C ARG A 66 -22.16 -16.17 22.43
N ILE A 67 -23.35 -16.39 22.99
CA ILE A 67 -23.79 -15.77 24.25
C ILE A 67 -23.49 -16.73 25.40
N GLN A 68 -22.64 -16.28 26.30
CA GLN A 68 -22.22 -17.06 27.48
C GLN A 68 -22.56 -16.35 28.78
N LEU A 69 -22.83 -17.14 29.81
CA LEU A 69 -23.02 -16.64 31.16
C LEU A 69 -21.63 -16.51 31.83
N GLU A 70 -21.27 -15.30 32.21
CA GLU A 70 -20.03 -15.02 32.92
C GLU A 70 -20.24 -15.06 34.44
N ARG A 71 -21.37 -14.48 34.91
CA ARG A 71 -21.69 -14.42 36.32
C ARG A 71 -23.18 -14.30 36.55
N SER A 72 -23.71 -15.05 37.52
CA SER A 72 -25.07 -14.92 38.02
C SER A 72 -25.08 -15.00 39.54
N THR A 73 -25.50 -13.93 40.16
CA THR A 73 -25.68 -13.81 41.61
C THR A 73 -27.01 -13.08 41.87
N PRO A 74 -27.53 -13.04 43.11
CA PRO A 74 -28.70 -12.22 43.38
C PRO A 74 -28.53 -10.74 42.96
N ASN A 75 -27.31 -10.20 43.05
CA ASN A 75 -27.01 -8.78 42.80
C ASN A 75 -26.45 -8.50 41.40
N GLU A 76 -26.09 -9.52 40.61
CA GLU A 76 -25.40 -9.33 39.35
C GLU A 76 -25.75 -10.40 38.33
N LEU A 77 -26.05 -9.98 37.09
CA LEU A 77 -26.13 -10.86 35.93
C LEU A 77 -25.24 -10.33 34.84
N THR A 78 -24.13 -11.02 34.59
CA THR A 78 -23.15 -10.66 33.55
C THR A 78 -23.12 -11.73 32.48
N ILE A 79 -23.29 -11.31 31.24
CA ILE A 79 -23.21 -12.16 30.05
C ILE A 79 -22.16 -11.60 29.08
N SER A 80 -21.56 -12.47 28.28
CA SER A 80 -20.69 -12.08 27.16
C SER A 80 -21.29 -12.52 25.82
N ILE A 81 -21.04 -11.75 24.79
CA ILE A 81 -21.39 -12.07 23.40
C ILE A 81 -20.09 -12.01 22.60
N SER A 82 -19.60 -13.16 22.14
CA SER A 82 -18.41 -13.28 21.29
C SER A 82 -18.76 -13.15 19.80
N ASP A 83 -17.73 -12.92 18.97
CA ASP A 83 -17.89 -12.79 17.52
C ASP A 83 -19.04 -11.85 17.12
N VAL A 84 -19.07 -10.68 17.76
CA VAL A 84 -20.14 -9.68 17.58
C VAL A 84 -20.20 -9.24 16.12
N VAL A 85 -21.40 -9.20 15.57
CA VAL A 85 -21.68 -8.74 14.21
C VAL A 85 -22.51 -7.45 14.23
N LEU A 86 -22.51 -6.68 13.14
CA LEU A 86 -23.25 -5.41 13.03
C LEU A 86 -24.76 -5.52 13.30
N SER A 87 -25.33 -6.72 13.25
CA SER A 87 -26.74 -6.96 13.59
C SER A 87 -26.99 -7.11 15.08
N ASP A 88 -25.96 -7.30 15.89
CA ASP A 88 -26.07 -7.40 17.34
C ASP A 88 -26.15 -6.01 18.01
N GLU A 89 -25.97 -4.95 17.24
CA GLU A 89 -26.11 -3.57 17.71
C GLU A 89 -27.53 -3.24 18.12
N GLY A 90 -27.65 -2.52 19.21
CA GLY A 90 -28.93 -2.00 19.68
C GLY A 90 -29.03 -1.96 21.20
N GLU A 91 -30.24 -1.73 21.68
CA GLU A 91 -30.57 -1.58 23.09
C GLU A 91 -30.88 -2.91 23.74
N TYR A 92 -29.97 -3.36 24.61
CA TYR A 92 -30.16 -4.53 25.47
C TYR A 92 -30.82 -4.11 26.77
N THR A 93 -31.75 -4.89 27.28
CA THR A 93 -32.52 -4.57 28.48
C THR A 93 -32.23 -5.56 29.61
N CYS A 94 -31.74 -5.04 30.72
CA CYS A 94 -31.72 -5.78 31.98
C CYS A 94 -33.01 -5.50 32.75
N SER A 95 -33.67 -6.54 33.21
CA SER A 95 -34.94 -6.47 33.97
C SER A 95 -34.81 -7.20 35.29
N ILE A 96 -35.43 -6.60 36.35
CA ILE A 96 -35.72 -7.28 37.61
C ILE A 96 -37.23 -7.33 37.81
N PHE A 97 -37.76 -8.51 38.17
CA PHE A 97 -39.18 -8.73 38.27
C PHE A 97 -39.72 -8.43 39.66
N THR A 98 -39.63 -7.17 40.06
CA THR A 98 -40.27 -6.58 41.24
C THR A 98 -41.68 -6.11 40.89
N MET A 99 -42.43 -5.59 41.85
CA MET A 99 -43.72 -4.92 41.60
C MET A 99 -43.61 -3.44 41.91
N PRO A 100 -43.53 -2.57 40.88
CA PRO A 100 -43.53 -2.81 39.42
C PRO A 100 -42.19 -3.39 38.92
N VAL A 101 -42.17 -4.00 37.73
CA VAL A 101 -40.95 -4.43 37.04
C VAL A 101 -40.04 -3.23 36.75
N ARG A 102 -38.75 -3.35 37.03
CA ARG A 102 -37.75 -2.31 36.80
C ARG A 102 -36.76 -2.77 35.76
N THR A 103 -36.29 -1.83 34.97
CA THR A 103 -35.41 -2.12 33.85
C THR A 103 -34.29 -1.09 33.76
N ALA A 104 -33.10 -1.53 33.28
CA ALA A 104 -32.02 -0.70 32.82
C ALA A 104 -31.66 -1.10 31.39
N LYS A 105 -31.20 -0.14 30.61
CA LYS A 105 -30.89 -0.30 29.22
C LYS A 105 -29.41 -0.06 28.97
N ALA A 106 -28.78 -0.94 28.18
CA ALA A 106 -27.42 -0.83 27.70
C ALA A 106 -27.44 -0.72 26.17
N LEU A 107 -26.94 0.38 25.64
CA LEU A 107 -26.74 0.53 24.21
C LEU A 107 -25.43 -0.17 23.81
N VAL A 108 -25.53 -1.17 22.96
CA VAL A 108 -24.36 -1.80 22.32
C VAL A 108 -24.14 -1.15 20.95
N THR A 109 -23.00 -0.49 20.79
CA THR A 109 -22.57 0.07 19.52
C THR A 109 -21.50 -0.83 18.90
N VAL A 110 -21.70 -1.23 17.63
CA VAL A 110 -20.77 -2.11 16.93
C VAL A 110 -20.01 -1.35 15.85
N LEU A 111 -18.70 -1.24 16.02
CA LEU A 111 -17.81 -0.58 15.04
C LEU A 111 -17.52 -1.52 13.86
N GLY A 112 -17.78 -1.04 12.64
CA GLY A 112 -17.39 -1.72 11.41
C GLY A 112 -15.91 -1.50 11.12
N ILE A 113 -15.21 -2.54 10.66
CA ILE A 113 -13.78 -2.48 10.36
C ILE A 113 -13.58 -2.05 8.90
N PRO A 114 -12.97 -0.88 8.62
CA PRO A 114 -12.72 -0.44 7.24
C PRO A 114 -11.78 -1.41 6.51
N GLN A 115 -12.03 -1.66 5.24
CA GLN A 115 -11.13 -2.44 4.39
C GLN A 115 -9.84 -1.67 4.08
N LYS A 116 -8.80 -2.40 3.66
CA LYS A 116 -7.57 -1.78 3.17
C LYS A 116 -7.91 -0.84 2.01
N PRO A 117 -7.45 0.42 2.01
CA PRO A 117 -7.78 1.37 0.97
C PRO A 117 -7.19 0.97 -0.38
N GLN A 118 -7.85 1.38 -1.46
CA GLN A 118 -7.41 1.20 -2.83
C GLN A 118 -7.23 2.56 -3.49
N ILE A 119 -6.15 2.72 -4.25
CA ILE A 119 -5.85 3.96 -5.00
C ILE A 119 -6.09 3.68 -6.48
N PHE A 120 -6.81 4.57 -7.15
CA PHE A 120 -7.14 4.55 -8.57
C PHE A 120 -6.64 5.83 -9.25
N GLY A 121 -6.45 5.78 -10.58
CA GLY A 121 -5.99 6.90 -11.39
C GLY A 121 -4.47 6.95 -11.60
N HIS A 122 -3.75 5.87 -11.24
CA HIS A 122 -2.30 5.74 -11.40
C HIS A 122 -1.90 4.74 -12.50
N GLU A 123 -2.87 4.12 -13.16
CA GLU A 123 -2.67 3.00 -14.08
C GLU A 123 -1.99 3.41 -15.39
N GLN A 124 -2.03 4.69 -15.72
CA GLN A 124 -1.37 5.27 -16.88
C GLN A 124 -0.34 6.29 -16.45
N PRO A 125 0.83 6.37 -17.14
CA PRO A 125 1.79 7.42 -16.90
C PRO A 125 1.18 8.80 -17.12
N ILE A 126 1.64 9.78 -16.36
CA ILE A 126 1.17 11.17 -16.42
C ILE A 126 2.30 12.03 -16.97
N ASP A 127 2.02 12.82 -17.99
CA ASP A 127 3.03 13.75 -18.54
C ASP A 127 3.36 14.84 -17.53
N GLU A 128 4.63 15.25 -17.48
CA GLU A 128 5.06 16.37 -16.66
C GLU A 128 4.23 17.64 -16.96
N GLU A 129 4.06 18.49 -15.97
CA GLU A 129 3.23 19.68 -16.00
C GLU A 129 1.71 19.44 -16.09
N LYS A 130 1.25 18.18 -16.16
CA LYS A 130 -0.17 17.82 -16.09
C LYS A 130 -0.61 17.63 -14.63
N ILE A 131 -1.90 17.49 -14.45
CA ILE A 131 -2.52 17.26 -13.14
C ILE A 131 -2.75 15.76 -12.94
N ALA A 132 -2.15 15.21 -11.90
CA ALA A 132 -2.48 13.88 -11.40
C ALA A 132 -3.82 13.96 -10.66
N ARG A 133 -4.73 13.01 -10.97
CA ARG A 133 -6.02 12.83 -10.29
C ARG A 133 -6.08 11.44 -9.72
N LEU A 134 -6.00 11.35 -8.40
CA LEU A 134 -6.04 10.07 -7.70
C LEU A 134 -7.28 10.00 -6.82
N THR A 135 -7.86 8.81 -6.75
CA THR A 135 -9.01 8.54 -5.88
C THR A 135 -8.64 7.39 -4.94
N CYS A 136 -8.81 7.60 -3.64
CA CYS A 136 -8.68 6.56 -2.63
C CYS A 136 -10.07 6.13 -2.16
N ARG A 137 -10.30 4.83 -2.04
CA ARG A 137 -11.56 4.27 -1.60
C ARG A 137 -11.36 3.20 -0.53
N SER A 138 -12.15 3.27 0.54
CA SER A 138 -12.23 2.24 1.58
C SER A 138 -13.68 2.01 1.95
N SER A 139 -14.09 0.76 2.19
CA SER A 139 -15.46 0.35 2.48
C SER A 139 -15.55 -0.45 3.77
N GLY A 140 -16.77 -0.62 4.28
CA GLY A 140 -17.08 -1.49 5.42
C GLY A 140 -16.86 -0.84 6.79
N SER A 141 -16.56 0.46 6.86
CA SER A 141 -16.42 1.17 8.13
C SER A 141 -17.78 1.54 8.73
N LYS A 142 -17.83 1.58 10.05
CA LYS A 142 -18.91 2.16 10.83
C LYS A 142 -18.36 2.70 12.15
N PRO A 143 -18.48 4.01 12.37
CA PRO A 143 -18.96 5.06 11.48
C PRO A 143 -18.11 5.20 10.20
N ALA A 144 -18.35 6.21 9.37
CA ALA A 144 -17.56 6.48 8.17
C ALA A 144 -16.09 6.76 8.54
N ALA A 145 -15.14 6.09 7.89
CA ALA A 145 -13.72 6.28 8.11
C ALA A 145 -13.22 7.62 7.57
N GLN A 146 -12.08 8.08 8.05
CA GLN A 146 -11.34 9.20 7.48
C GLN A 146 -10.20 8.70 6.60
N LEU A 147 -10.01 9.32 5.44
CA LEU A 147 -8.91 9.02 4.53
C LEU A 147 -7.90 10.17 4.55
N ARG A 148 -6.61 9.83 4.61
CA ARG A 148 -5.51 10.81 4.60
C ARG A 148 -4.53 10.47 3.49
N TRP A 149 -4.00 11.51 2.85
CA TRP A 149 -3.06 11.38 1.74
C TRP A 149 -1.69 11.92 2.09
N LYS A 150 -0.65 11.21 1.60
CA LYS A 150 0.74 11.66 1.65
C LYS A 150 1.44 11.41 0.32
N LYS A 151 2.27 12.36 -0.11
CA LYS A 151 3.25 12.17 -1.19
C LYS A 151 4.65 12.23 -0.57
N GLY A 152 5.33 11.09 -0.50
CA GLY A 152 6.51 10.94 0.35
C GLY A 152 6.18 11.31 1.80
N ASN A 153 6.87 12.32 2.33
CA ASN A 153 6.64 12.81 3.69
C ASN A 153 5.65 14.00 3.77
N LYS A 154 5.18 14.51 2.63
CA LYS A 154 4.29 15.67 2.58
C LYS A 154 2.84 15.22 2.57
N GLU A 155 2.04 15.78 3.49
CA GLU A 155 0.58 15.60 3.46
C GLU A 155 -0.03 16.36 2.28
N LEU A 156 -1.02 15.72 1.65
CA LEU A 156 -1.82 16.33 0.58
C LEU A 156 -3.21 16.61 1.12
N THR A 157 -3.74 17.76 0.77
CA THR A 157 -5.14 18.10 1.03
C THR A 157 -6.00 17.48 -0.05
N ASP A 158 -7.08 16.83 0.34
CA ASP A 158 -8.07 16.30 -0.60
C ASP A 158 -8.94 17.41 -1.18
N GLU A 159 -9.39 17.21 -2.43
CA GLU A 159 -10.32 18.12 -3.12
C GLU A 159 -11.78 17.85 -2.74
N GLY A 160 -12.04 16.72 -2.08
CA GLY A 160 -13.35 16.34 -1.61
C GLY A 160 -13.44 14.87 -1.23
N THR A 161 -14.24 14.62 -0.22
CA THR A 161 -14.55 13.27 0.28
C THR A 161 -16.04 12.99 0.10
N GLU A 162 -16.36 11.87 -0.52
CA GLU A 162 -17.71 11.33 -0.70
C GLU A 162 -17.90 10.15 0.24
N VAL A 163 -19.02 10.16 0.96
CA VAL A 163 -19.42 9.07 1.86
C VAL A 163 -20.73 8.48 1.36
N VAL A 164 -20.72 7.18 1.07
CA VAL A 164 -21.88 6.44 0.57
C VAL A 164 -22.19 5.30 1.54
N GLU A 165 -23.45 5.17 1.92
CA GLU A 165 -23.92 4.02 2.70
C GLU A 165 -23.87 2.76 1.82
N ASP A 166 -23.31 1.68 2.37
CA ASP A 166 -23.21 0.40 1.69
C ASP A 166 -24.59 -0.28 1.55
N PRO A 167 -24.78 -1.20 0.60
CA PRO A 167 -26.06 -1.89 0.40
C PRO A 167 -26.58 -2.66 1.63
N ASN A 168 -25.72 -2.93 2.61
CA ASN A 168 -26.11 -3.56 3.87
C ASN A 168 -26.85 -2.62 4.84
N GLY A 169 -26.95 -1.31 4.52
CA GLY A 169 -27.62 -0.30 5.34
C GLY A 169 -26.97 -0.06 6.71
N LYS A 170 -25.69 -0.43 6.88
CA LYS A 170 -25.01 -0.39 8.19
C LYS A 170 -23.59 0.15 8.14
N THR A 171 -22.90 -0.03 7.04
CA THR A 171 -21.52 0.42 6.87
C THR A 171 -21.42 1.46 5.78
N PHE A 172 -20.25 2.09 5.67
CA PHE A 172 -20.00 3.17 4.73
C PHE A 172 -18.79 2.86 3.85
N THR A 173 -18.91 3.29 2.60
CA THR A 173 -17.80 3.43 1.66
C THR A 173 -17.41 4.90 1.59
N VAL A 174 -16.14 5.17 1.83
CA VAL A 174 -15.56 6.52 1.75
C VAL A 174 -14.63 6.59 0.55
N SER A 175 -14.78 7.64 -0.27
CA SER A 175 -13.94 7.94 -1.42
C SER A 175 -13.40 9.35 -1.29
N SER A 176 -12.07 9.51 -1.31
CA SER A 176 -11.37 10.80 -1.24
C SER A 176 -10.58 11.02 -2.52
N ARG A 177 -10.54 12.26 -3.03
CA ARG A 177 -9.84 12.64 -4.26
C ARG A 177 -8.77 13.66 -3.97
N VAL A 178 -7.61 13.50 -4.65
CA VAL A 178 -6.55 14.49 -4.64
C VAL A 178 -6.17 14.86 -6.06
N GLU A 179 -5.86 16.13 -6.26
CA GLU A 179 -5.32 16.66 -7.50
C GLU A 179 -4.04 17.44 -7.22
N PHE A 180 -2.99 17.19 -8.00
CA PHE A 180 -1.76 17.95 -7.92
C PHE A 180 -1.02 17.92 -9.23
N ARG A 181 -0.27 19.01 -9.51
CA ARG A 181 0.59 19.09 -10.68
C ARG A 181 1.81 18.23 -10.48
N VAL A 182 2.14 17.40 -11.48
CA VAL A 182 3.33 16.54 -11.46
C VAL A 182 4.50 17.19 -12.18
N THR A 183 5.70 16.90 -11.68
CA THR A 183 6.97 17.31 -12.25
C THR A 183 7.84 16.06 -12.48
N LYS A 184 8.95 16.19 -13.19
CA LYS A 184 9.88 15.07 -13.40
C LYS A 184 10.40 14.44 -12.09
N GLU A 185 10.50 15.25 -11.01
CA GLU A 185 10.92 14.80 -9.68
C GLU A 185 9.89 13.89 -9.02
N ASP A 186 8.64 13.91 -9.51
CA ASP A 186 7.56 13.04 -9.02
C ASP A 186 7.59 11.64 -9.66
N ASN A 187 8.47 11.40 -10.64
CA ASN A 187 8.64 10.05 -11.18
C ASN A 187 9.15 9.10 -10.09
N GLU A 188 8.50 7.93 -9.94
CA GLU A 188 8.71 6.98 -8.84
C GLU A 188 8.38 7.52 -7.44
N ALA A 189 7.78 8.71 -7.32
CA ALA A 189 7.31 9.22 -6.03
C ALA A 189 6.18 8.35 -5.48
N GLU A 190 6.26 8.08 -4.18
CA GLU A 190 5.27 7.28 -3.48
C GLU A 190 4.11 8.14 -2.99
N VAL A 191 2.88 7.77 -3.40
CA VAL A 191 1.65 8.36 -2.88
C VAL A 191 0.96 7.32 -2.03
N THR A 192 0.67 7.69 -0.79
CA THR A 192 0.07 6.81 0.21
C THR A 192 -1.29 7.35 0.64
N CYS A 193 -2.27 6.48 0.66
CA CYS A 193 -3.57 6.71 1.29
C CYS A 193 -3.67 5.87 2.55
N THR A 194 -4.02 6.50 3.67
CA THR A 194 -4.16 5.88 4.99
C THR A 194 -5.59 6.04 5.48
N VAL A 195 -6.15 4.96 6.03
CA VAL A 195 -7.46 4.95 6.69
C VAL A 195 -7.27 5.19 8.18
N ASP A 196 -8.00 6.14 8.72
CA ASP A 196 -8.09 6.42 10.16
C ASP A 196 -9.50 6.06 10.64
N HIS A 197 -9.58 5.18 11.67
CA HIS A 197 -10.86 4.72 12.21
C HIS A 197 -10.69 4.13 13.62
N GLU A 198 -11.67 4.35 14.49
CA GLU A 198 -11.65 3.89 15.89
C GLU A 198 -11.46 2.38 16.03
N SER A 199 -12.05 1.57 15.14
CA SER A 199 -11.92 0.11 15.17
C SER A 199 -10.50 -0.40 14.92
N LEU A 200 -9.59 0.44 14.44
CA LEU A 200 -8.21 0.04 14.10
C LEU A 200 -7.25 0.09 15.30
N GLN A 201 -7.62 0.70 16.43
CA GLN A 201 -6.87 0.71 17.70
C GLN A 201 -5.37 0.97 17.51
N ASN A 202 -5.00 2.04 16.80
CA ASN A 202 -3.61 2.41 16.46
C ASN A 202 -2.92 1.51 15.41
N SER A 203 -3.62 0.58 14.77
CA SER A 203 -3.11 -0.11 13.60
C SER A 203 -3.47 0.70 12.34
N GLU A 204 -2.47 1.15 11.58
CA GLU A 204 -2.72 1.86 10.33
C GLU A 204 -3.02 0.89 9.18
N ARG A 205 -4.07 1.19 8.42
CA ARG A 205 -4.32 0.54 7.13
C ARG A 205 -4.03 1.52 6.02
N SER A 206 -2.98 1.25 5.27
CA SER A 206 -2.55 2.12 4.18
C SER A 206 -2.27 1.35 2.89
N THR A 207 -2.30 2.08 1.79
CA THR A 207 -1.85 1.61 0.47
C THR A 207 -0.96 2.67 -0.13
N THR A 208 0.18 2.25 -0.64
CA THR A 208 1.15 3.11 -1.30
C THR A 208 1.24 2.73 -2.77
N GLN A 209 1.28 3.74 -3.64
CA GLN A 209 1.41 3.60 -5.08
C GLN A 209 2.51 4.51 -5.58
N LYS A 210 3.35 4.01 -6.49
CA LYS A 210 4.36 4.81 -7.17
C LYS A 210 3.76 5.48 -8.39
N LEU A 211 4.06 6.75 -8.58
CA LEU A 211 3.67 7.49 -9.77
C LEU A 211 4.63 7.18 -10.92
N GLN A 212 4.09 7.10 -12.12
CA GLN A 212 4.86 7.08 -13.35
C GLN A 212 4.67 8.43 -14.07
N VAL A 213 5.74 9.19 -14.19
CA VAL A 213 5.71 10.51 -14.84
C VAL A 213 6.55 10.48 -16.09
N HIS A 214 5.92 10.78 -17.24
CA HIS A 214 6.62 11.02 -18.48
C HIS A 214 7.16 12.45 -18.50
N TYR A 215 8.46 12.62 -18.80
CA TYR A 215 9.09 13.93 -18.86
C TYR A 215 10.07 14.03 -20.03
N LYS A 216 10.30 15.28 -20.47
CA LYS A 216 11.18 15.58 -21.60
C LYS A 216 12.59 15.08 -21.35
N PRO A 217 13.28 14.60 -22.41
CA PRO A 217 14.66 14.15 -22.26
C PRO A 217 15.61 15.32 -21.94
N THR A 218 16.70 14.97 -21.28
CA THR A 218 17.91 15.77 -21.16
C THR A 218 19.04 15.01 -21.84
N ALA A 219 20.03 15.69 -22.40
CA ALA A 219 21.16 15.05 -23.04
C ALA A 219 22.48 15.71 -22.63
N LYS A 220 23.56 14.89 -22.58
CA LYS A 220 24.90 15.30 -22.30
C LYS A 220 25.85 14.51 -23.20
N ILE A 221 26.90 15.18 -23.74
CA ILE A 221 27.93 14.49 -24.51
C ILE A 221 29.14 14.31 -23.61
N GLU A 222 29.65 13.09 -23.52
CA GLU A 222 30.85 12.75 -22.79
C GLU A 222 31.90 12.16 -23.74
N PRO A 223 33.12 12.74 -23.77
CA PRO A 223 34.23 12.20 -24.58
C PRO A 223 34.94 11.05 -23.87
N HIS A 224 35.29 10.02 -24.62
CA HIS A 224 36.14 8.90 -24.16
C HIS A 224 37.30 8.67 -25.13
N PRO A 225 38.55 8.99 -24.78
CA PRO A 225 39.03 9.53 -23.49
C PRO A 225 38.60 10.97 -23.23
N GLN A 226 38.66 11.39 -21.96
CA GLN A 226 38.24 12.72 -21.53
C GLN A 226 39.08 13.85 -22.14
N TYR A 227 40.33 13.57 -22.47
CA TYR A 227 41.28 14.47 -23.12
C TYR A 227 41.76 13.83 -24.44
N PRO A 228 41.03 14.00 -25.54
CA PRO A 228 41.32 13.38 -26.81
C PRO A 228 42.59 13.99 -27.45
N ARG A 229 43.40 13.15 -28.07
CA ARG A 229 44.65 13.55 -28.74
C ARG A 229 44.62 13.17 -30.21
N GLU A 230 45.39 13.91 -31.02
CA GLU A 230 45.57 13.58 -32.42
C GLU A 230 46.13 12.15 -32.60
N GLY A 231 45.58 11.39 -33.52
CA GLY A 231 45.96 10.00 -33.81
C GLY A 231 45.32 8.96 -32.89
N GLU A 232 44.67 9.35 -31.80
CA GLU A 232 43.96 8.41 -30.90
C GLU A 232 42.56 8.15 -31.38
N LYS A 233 41.96 7.04 -30.86
CA LYS A 233 40.54 6.74 -31.02
C LYS A 233 39.76 7.60 -30.04
N LEU A 234 38.73 8.29 -30.53
CA LEU A 234 37.78 9.03 -29.71
C LEU A 234 36.35 8.42 -29.86
N GLN A 235 35.65 8.35 -28.77
CA GLN A 235 34.22 8.08 -28.75
C GLN A 235 33.51 9.26 -28.05
N LEU A 236 32.50 9.84 -28.70
CA LEU A 236 31.62 10.80 -28.09
C LEU A 236 30.32 10.04 -27.73
N GLN A 237 30.06 9.90 -26.44
CA GLN A 237 28.84 9.26 -25.91
C GLN A 237 27.78 10.34 -25.66
N CYS A 238 26.65 10.24 -26.34
CA CYS A 238 25.48 11.05 -26.03
C CYS A 238 24.63 10.32 -25.00
N ASP A 239 24.67 10.77 -23.77
CA ASP A 239 23.88 10.23 -22.68
C ASP A 239 22.55 10.99 -22.58
N GLY A 240 21.48 10.31 -22.99
CA GLY A 240 20.13 10.82 -22.97
C GLY A 240 19.35 10.26 -21.79
N GLN A 241 18.86 11.13 -20.90
CA GLN A 241 18.02 10.78 -19.76
C GLN A 241 16.62 11.33 -19.95
N GLY A 242 15.61 10.52 -19.67
CA GLY A 242 14.21 10.91 -19.79
C GLY A 242 13.27 9.75 -19.43
N ASN A 243 12.01 10.04 -19.38
CA ASN A 243 10.99 8.97 -19.29
C ASN A 243 9.85 9.27 -20.30
N PRO A 244 9.72 8.48 -21.36
CA PRO A 244 10.57 7.34 -21.76
C PRO A 244 12.00 7.77 -22.12
N ILE A 245 12.92 6.83 -21.95
CA ILE A 245 14.34 7.04 -22.33
C ILE A 245 14.42 7.31 -23.83
N PRO A 246 15.23 8.31 -24.30
CA PRO A 246 15.43 8.55 -25.72
C PRO A 246 15.90 7.30 -26.45
N GLN A 247 15.30 7.05 -27.63
CA GLN A 247 15.60 5.88 -28.45
C GLN A 247 16.28 6.23 -29.78
N GLU A 248 16.17 7.48 -30.18
CA GLU A 248 16.71 7.99 -31.43
C GLU A 248 17.75 9.05 -31.12
N PHE A 249 18.94 8.94 -31.76
CA PHE A 249 20.04 9.89 -31.63
C PHE A 249 20.44 10.32 -33.02
N LEU A 250 20.62 11.62 -33.23
CA LEU A 250 21.14 12.20 -34.49
C LEU A 250 22.36 13.02 -34.17
N TRP A 251 23.47 12.73 -34.90
CA TRP A 251 24.72 13.46 -34.78
C TRP A 251 24.94 14.39 -35.97
N GLU A 252 25.34 15.62 -35.68
CA GLU A 252 25.66 16.65 -36.65
C GLU A 252 26.97 17.39 -36.26
N LYS A 253 27.68 17.95 -37.22
CA LYS A 253 28.78 18.88 -36.99
C LYS A 253 28.33 20.26 -37.43
N GLU A 254 28.41 21.28 -36.57
CA GLU A 254 28.06 22.65 -36.94
C GLU A 254 28.85 23.13 -38.15
N GLY A 255 28.14 23.71 -39.14
CA GLY A 255 28.75 24.18 -40.41
C GLY A 255 28.96 23.08 -41.46
N SER A 256 28.43 21.87 -41.26
CA SER A 256 28.42 20.81 -42.26
C SER A 256 26.99 20.66 -42.79
N ASP A 257 26.82 20.62 -44.11
CA ASP A 257 25.51 20.50 -44.78
C ASP A 257 24.96 19.04 -44.76
N ALA A 258 25.70 18.08 -44.21
CA ALA A 258 25.30 16.69 -44.16
C ALA A 258 25.40 16.14 -42.74
N PRO A 259 24.39 15.38 -42.27
CA PRO A 259 24.51 14.69 -40.98
C PRO A 259 25.63 13.67 -41.02
N LEU A 260 26.40 13.61 -39.92
CA LEU A 260 27.62 12.77 -39.85
C LEU A 260 27.32 11.28 -39.77
N GLN A 261 26.20 10.92 -39.21
CA GLN A 261 25.75 9.54 -39.10
C GLN A 261 24.25 9.52 -38.76
N LEU A 262 23.46 8.95 -39.66
CA LEU A 262 22.09 8.54 -39.39
C LEU A 262 22.15 7.18 -38.66
N SER A 263 22.66 7.15 -37.43
CA SER A 263 22.57 5.95 -36.64
C SER A 263 21.70 6.24 -35.42
N SER A 264 20.89 5.28 -35.06
CA SER A 264 20.20 5.25 -33.76
C SER A 264 21.16 5.09 -32.57
N ASP A 265 22.45 5.08 -32.85
CA ASP A 265 23.51 4.87 -31.86
C ASP A 265 23.79 6.15 -31.10
N SER A 266 23.80 6.05 -29.80
CA SER A 266 24.15 7.13 -28.88
C SER A 266 25.66 7.47 -28.92
N VAL A 267 26.49 6.75 -29.70
CA VAL A 267 27.93 6.88 -29.74
C VAL A 267 28.43 7.28 -31.13
N LEU A 268 29.15 8.38 -31.24
CA LEU A 268 29.91 8.78 -32.43
C LEU A 268 31.37 8.37 -32.24
N ILE A 269 31.92 7.60 -33.22
CA ILE A 269 33.28 7.03 -33.13
C ILE A 269 34.19 7.64 -34.17
N PHE A 270 35.33 8.12 -33.73
CA PHE A 270 36.47 8.51 -34.55
C PHE A 270 37.57 7.45 -34.37
N PRO A 271 37.85 6.62 -35.38
CA PRO A 271 38.89 5.60 -35.27
C PRO A 271 40.29 6.19 -35.10
N PHE A 272 40.57 7.32 -35.79
CA PHE A 272 41.79 8.11 -35.72
C PHE A 272 41.40 9.56 -35.78
N LEU A 273 41.73 10.28 -34.72
CA LEU A 273 41.37 11.69 -34.57
C LEU A 273 42.41 12.58 -35.31
N ASN A 274 41.96 13.49 -36.17
CA ASN A 274 42.73 14.46 -36.89
C ASN A 274 42.42 15.88 -36.46
N LYS A 275 43.30 16.84 -36.71
CA LYS A 275 43.04 18.29 -36.47
C LYS A 275 41.81 18.80 -37.21
N SER A 276 41.54 18.26 -38.40
CA SER A 276 40.32 18.58 -39.20
C SER A 276 39.02 18.15 -38.54
N ASP A 277 39.10 17.26 -37.55
CA ASP A 277 37.91 16.83 -36.80
C ASP A 277 37.51 17.83 -35.71
N SER A 278 38.35 18.80 -35.40
CA SER A 278 38.00 19.89 -34.49
C SER A 278 36.74 20.61 -34.95
N GLY A 279 35.88 21.00 -33.99
CA GLY A 279 34.63 21.68 -34.24
C GLY A 279 33.57 21.35 -33.21
N THR A 280 32.37 21.93 -33.37
CA THR A 280 31.25 21.68 -32.47
C THR A 280 30.40 20.51 -32.99
N TYR A 281 30.29 19.48 -32.20
CA TYR A 281 29.45 18.32 -32.45
C TYR A 281 28.12 18.46 -31.67
N VAL A 282 27.01 18.12 -32.33
CA VAL A 282 25.65 18.26 -31.83
C VAL A 282 25.03 16.89 -31.84
N CYS A 283 24.49 16.50 -30.69
CA CYS A 283 23.67 15.31 -30.54
C CYS A 283 22.21 15.72 -30.25
N THR A 284 21.30 15.29 -31.10
CA THR A 284 19.83 15.40 -30.84
C THR A 284 19.32 14.07 -30.35
N ALA A 285 18.87 14.03 -29.09
CA ALA A 285 18.25 12.85 -28.48
C ALA A 285 16.73 13.02 -28.47
N THR A 286 16.00 12.02 -29.04
CA THR A 286 14.56 12.08 -29.24
C THR A 286 13.85 10.95 -28.49
N SER A 287 12.80 11.30 -27.77
CA SER A 287 11.84 10.39 -27.16
C SER A 287 10.41 10.76 -27.60
N SER A 288 9.41 10.00 -27.18
CA SER A 288 7.98 10.35 -27.40
C SER A 288 7.59 11.68 -26.74
N MET A 289 8.34 12.16 -25.74
CA MET A 289 8.10 13.43 -25.05
C MET A 289 8.76 14.63 -25.74
N GLY A 290 9.51 14.42 -26.82
CA GLY A 290 10.17 15.45 -27.60
C GLY A 290 11.66 15.20 -27.77
N SER A 291 12.34 16.19 -28.33
CA SER A 291 13.78 16.15 -28.63
C SER A 291 14.54 17.17 -27.81
N VAL A 292 15.78 16.85 -27.50
CA VAL A 292 16.75 17.74 -26.83
C VAL A 292 18.08 17.71 -27.54
N VAL A 293 18.77 18.83 -27.53
CA VAL A 293 20.08 19.01 -28.18
C VAL A 293 21.18 19.17 -27.13
N ALA A 294 22.25 18.38 -27.26
CA ALA A 294 23.49 18.57 -26.54
C ALA A 294 24.59 18.97 -27.49
N LYS A 295 25.53 19.83 -27.08
CA LYS A 295 26.68 20.28 -27.87
C LYS A 295 27.98 19.98 -27.15
N TYR A 296 28.99 19.58 -27.92
CA TYR A 296 30.33 19.35 -27.44
C TYR A 296 31.33 20.01 -28.40
N ASN A 297 32.20 20.85 -27.87
CA ASN A 297 33.29 21.48 -28.67
C ASN A 297 34.55 20.61 -28.57
N LEU A 298 34.86 19.94 -29.67
CA LEU A 298 36.06 19.15 -29.82
C LEU A 298 37.21 20.02 -30.31
N ASP A 299 38.29 20.12 -29.52
CA ASP A 299 39.53 20.76 -29.85
C ASP A 299 40.66 19.71 -29.89
N VAL A 300 41.19 19.46 -31.08
CA VAL A 300 42.29 18.54 -31.31
C VAL A 300 43.57 19.37 -31.38
N SER A 301 44.11 19.75 -30.23
CA SER A 301 45.34 20.54 -30.14
C SER A 301 46.60 19.67 -30.27
N ASP A 302 47.65 20.28 -30.85
CA ASP A 302 48.97 19.67 -31.00
C ASP A 302 49.71 19.65 -29.64
N LEU A 303 50.08 18.48 -29.17
CA LEU A 303 50.85 18.31 -27.93
C LEU A 303 52.26 18.93 -27.97
N SER A 304 52.70 19.42 -29.14
CA SER A 304 54.04 20.07 -29.30
C SER A 304 54.14 21.45 -28.61
N GLN A 305 52.96 21.98 -28.06
CA GLN A 305 52.94 23.29 -27.40
C GLN A 305 52.55 23.24 -25.91
N LEU A 306 52.71 22.11 -25.24
CA LEU A 306 52.65 22.16 -23.78
C LEU A 306 53.83 22.95 -23.28
N PRO A 307 53.69 24.09 -22.54
CA PRO A 307 54.84 24.76 -21.91
C PRO A 307 55.44 23.73 -20.97
N THR A 308 56.71 23.41 -21.28
CA THR A 308 57.58 22.65 -20.37
C THR A 308 57.47 23.31 -18.99
N PRO A 309 57.18 22.55 -17.92
CA PRO A 309 57.21 23.13 -16.60
C PRO A 309 58.66 23.71 -16.39
N HIS A 310 58.75 25.03 -16.32
CA HIS A 310 59.97 25.69 -15.88
C HIS A 310 60.26 25.16 -14.48
N VAL A 311 61.25 24.27 -14.40
CA VAL A 311 61.91 23.89 -13.16
C VAL A 311 62.60 25.16 -12.65
N HIS A 312 61.93 25.89 -11.78
CA HIS A 312 62.58 26.90 -10.95
C HIS A 312 63.57 26.16 -10.06
N SER A 313 64.85 26.19 -10.48
CA SER A 313 65.98 25.85 -9.64
C SER A 313 66.00 26.85 -8.50
N THR A 314 65.48 26.48 -7.34
CA THR A 314 65.72 27.24 -6.13
C THR A 314 67.17 27.05 -5.70
N PRO A 315 67.90 28.13 -5.43
CA PRO A 315 69.28 28.02 -4.96
C PRO A 315 69.25 27.37 -3.55
N ALA A 316 70.22 26.48 -3.32
CA ALA A 316 70.42 25.82 -2.04
C ALA A 316 70.75 26.85 -0.95
N PRO A 317 70.19 26.74 0.25
CA PRO A 317 70.58 27.56 1.40
C PRO A 317 71.93 27.11 1.96
N PRO A 318 72.73 28.03 2.52
CA PRO A 318 74.04 27.73 3.08
C PRO A 318 74.03 26.91 4.36
N PRO A 319 75.07 26.17 4.74
CA PRO A 319 75.10 25.30 5.89
C PRO A 319 75.19 26.11 7.19
N GLY A 320 74.30 25.94 8.10
CA GLY A 320 74.31 26.43 9.50
C GLY A 320 74.62 25.30 10.49
N PRO A 321 75.21 25.63 11.65
CA PRO A 321 76.08 24.75 12.45
C PRO A 321 75.32 23.70 13.28
N SER A 322 76.07 22.62 13.50
CA SER A 322 75.80 21.46 14.35
C SER A 322 75.60 21.83 15.83
N GLN A 323 74.71 21.18 16.53
CA GLN A 323 74.83 20.65 17.89
C GLN A 323 73.56 19.95 18.41
N PRO A 324 73.55 19.20 19.55
CA PRO A 324 73.78 17.76 19.50
C PRO A 324 72.57 16.94 20.16
N ILE A 325 72.62 15.68 19.91
CA ILE A 325 71.96 14.49 20.51
C ILE A 325 71.39 14.65 21.92
N SER A 326 70.15 14.19 22.09
CA SER A 326 69.83 13.46 23.30
C SER A 326 68.67 12.42 23.03
N HIS A 327 68.93 11.25 23.58
CA HIS A 327 68.21 9.98 23.55
C HIS A 327 66.85 10.04 24.23
N ALA A 328 65.91 9.26 23.76
CA ALA A 328 65.17 8.21 24.44
C ALA A 328 63.90 7.86 23.67
N SER A 329 63.83 6.69 23.32
CA SER A 329 63.24 5.43 23.73
C SER A 329 61.93 5.09 23.07
N MET A 330 62.00 3.96 22.32
CA MET A 330 61.14 2.81 22.25
C MET A 330 59.61 3.00 22.25
N ALA A 331 58.95 2.55 21.19
CA ALA A 331 58.23 1.28 21.17
C ALA A 331 57.51 1.02 19.83
N THR A 332 57.82 -0.12 19.31
CA THR A 332 57.10 -1.21 18.66
C THR A 332 56.48 -0.96 17.30
N ALA A 333 57.18 -1.53 16.33
CA ALA A 333 56.72 -1.91 15.01
C ALA A 333 55.74 -3.08 15.10
N SER A 334 54.63 -2.98 14.37
CA SER A 334 53.86 -4.14 13.94
C SER A 334 53.91 -4.20 12.43
N SER A 335 54.60 -5.20 11.97
CA SER A 335 54.75 -5.62 10.59
C SER A 335 53.46 -6.28 10.09
N PHE A 336 52.89 -5.79 9.00
CA PHE A 336 51.91 -6.56 8.21
C PHE A 336 52.62 -6.99 6.90
N THR A 337 52.78 -8.29 6.77
CA THR A 337 53.18 -9.00 5.58
C THR A 337 52.04 -9.07 4.58
N PRO A 338 52.25 -8.87 3.26
CA PRO A 338 51.20 -9.13 2.26
C PRO A 338 51.13 -10.62 1.92
N ALA A 339 49.93 -11.17 1.93
CA ALA A 339 49.64 -12.53 1.47
C ALA A 339 49.48 -12.58 -0.06
N PRO A 340 49.76 -13.72 -0.70
CA PRO A 340 49.83 -13.83 -2.16
C PRO A 340 48.47 -13.91 -2.84
N ILE A 341 48.42 -13.34 -4.03
CA ILE A 341 47.31 -13.38 -5.00
C ILE A 341 47.11 -14.83 -5.45
N GLN A 342 45.93 -15.40 -5.19
CA GLN A 342 45.47 -16.64 -5.80
C GLN A 342 44.59 -16.34 -7.04
N ASP A 343 44.95 -17.02 -8.13
CA ASP A 343 44.28 -17.04 -9.43
C ASP A 343 42.77 -17.37 -9.27
N ALA A 344 41.91 -16.52 -9.84
CA ALA A 344 40.49 -16.78 -9.98
C ALA A 344 40.23 -17.58 -11.26
N SER A 345 39.82 -18.81 -11.09
CA SER A 345 39.23 -19.66 -12.15
C SER A 345 37.91 -19.10 -12.65
N PRO A 346 37.54 -19.30 -13.93
CA PRO A 346 36.35 -18.72 -14.51
C PRO A 346 35.06 -19.36 -14.00
N VAL A 347 34.08 -18.53 -13.63
CA VAL A 347 32.74 -18.93 -13.24
C VAL A 347 31.96 -19.40 -14.48
N PRO A 348 31.32 -20.58 -14.47
CA PRO A 348 30.49 -21.03 -15.58
C PRO A 348 29.17 -20.28 -15.64
N SER A 349 28.78 -19.85 -16.83
CA SER A 349 27.52 -19.18 -17.18
C SER A 349 26.29 -20.06 -16.88
N THR A 350 25.48 -19.66 -15.89
CA THR A 350 24.20 -20.30 -15.54
C THR A 350 23.02 -19.74 -16.33
N SER A 351 22.97 -19.96 -17.63
CA SER A 351 21.80 -19.62 -18.46
C SER A 351 20.90 -20.82 -18.81
N SER A 352 21.31 -22.06 -18.50
CA SER A 352 20.56 -23.27 -18.90
C SER A 352 19.56 -23.78 -17.87
N THR A 353 19.70 -23.45 -16.60
CA THR A 353 18.80 -23.96 -15.54
C THR A 353 17.51 -23.17 -15.39
N TYR A 354 17.48 -21.89 -15.77
CA TYR A 354 16.27 -21.05 -15.67
C TYR A 354 15.17 -21.51 -16.65
N HIS A 355 15.53 -21.93 -17.86
CA HIS A 355 14.53 -22.41 -18.84
C HIS A 355 13.90 -23.75 -18.46
N ALA A 356 14.64 -24.63 -17.79
CA ALA A 356 14.13 -25.92 -17.32
C ALA A 356 13.14 -25.77 -16.15
N VAL A 357 13.40 -24.84 -15.24
CA VAL A 357 12.51 -24.55 -14.09
C VAL A 357 11.21 -23.87 -14.55
N ILE A 358 11.31 -22.89 -15.44
CA ILE A 358 10.13 -22.19 -16.00
C ILE A 358 9.26 -23.16 -16.80
N GLY A 359 9.85 -24.05 -17.61
CA GLY A 359 9.11 -25.08 -18.36
C GLY A 359 8.36 -26.05 -17.44
N GLY A 360 8.97 -26.47 -16.34
CA GLY A 360 8.33 -27.33 -15.34
C GLY A 360 7.15 -26.67 -14.62
N VAL A 361 7.28 -25.41 -14.22
CA VAL A 361 6.21 -24.66 -13.55
C VAL A 361 5.04 -24.42 -14.49
N VAL A 362 5.29 -24.04 -15.75
CA VAL A 362 4.25 -23.84 -16.75
C VAL A 362 3.49 -25.16 -17.04
N ALA A 363 4.18 -26.28 -17.15
CA ALA A 363 3.54 -27.59 -17.37
C ALA A 363 2.60 -27.98 -16.21
N VAL A 364 3.01 -27.74 -14.96
CA VAL A 364 2.18 -28.03 -13.78
C VAL A 364 0.93 -27.13 -13.75
N ILE A 365 1.08 -25.84 -14.05
CA ILE A 365 -0.07 -24.90 -14.10
C ILE A 365 -1.07 -25.32 -15.18
N VAL A 366 -0.60 -25.66 -16.38
CA VAL A 366 -1.48 -26.13 -17.48
C VAL A 366 -2.21 -27.43 -17.09
N PHE A 367 -1.52 -28.36 -16.44
CA PHE A 367 -2.13 -29.60 -15.96
C PHE A 367 -3.22 -29.36 -14.91
N LEU A 368 -2.98 -28.44 -13.96
CA LEU A 368 -3.97 -28.06 -12.93
C LEU A 368 -5.19 -27.37 -13.56
N LEU A 369 -5.00 -26.50 -14.54
CA LEU A 369 -6.11 -25.83 -15.24
C LEU A 369 -6.96 -26.84 -16.03
N LEU A 370 -6.34 -27.78 -16.73
CA LEU A 370 -7.06 -28.84 -17.47
C LEU A 370 -7.84 -29.76 -16.52
N SER A 371 -7.26 -30.13 -15.38
CA SER A 371 -7.95 -30.96 -14.38
C SER A 371 -9.16 -30.23 -13.79
N LEU A 372 -9.04 -28.93 -13.54
CA LEU A 372 -10.12 -28.08 -13.03
C LEU A 372 -11.26 -27.93 -14.05
N LEU A 373 -10.93 -27.79 -15.34
CA LEU A 373 -11.94 -27.78 -16.42
C LEU A 373 -12.69 -29.11 -16.55
N ILE A 374 -12.00 -30.26 -16.38
CA ILE A 374 -12.64 -31.57 -16.40
C ILE A 374 -13.61 -31.73 -15.24
N VAL A 375 -13.18 -31.32 -14.01
CA VAL A 375 -14.04 -31.36 -12.81
C VAL A 375 -15.25 -30.45 -12.98
N LEU A 376 -15.04 -29.22 -13.48
CA LEU A 376 -16.13 -28.28 -13.76
C LEU A 376 -17.08 -28.82 -14.85
N GLY A 377 -16.57 -29.45 -15.89
CA GLY A 377 -17.36 -30.11 -16.94
C GLY A 377 -18.22 -31.24 -16.35
N HIS A 378 -17.64 -32.10 -15.52
CA HIS A 378 -18.36 -33.15 -14.80
C HIS A 378 -19.44 -32.59 -13.86
N TYR A 379 -19.11 -31.50 -13.15
CA TYR A 379 -20.08 -30.82 -12.28
C TYR A 379 -21.26 -30.24 -13.06
N LEU A 380 -21.01 -29.57 -14.19
CA LEU A 380 -22.04 -29.00 -15.06
C LEU A 380 -22.93 -30.09 -15.72
N ILE A 381 -22.33 -31.21 -16.15
CA ILE A 381 -23.08 -32.36 -16.70
C ILE A 381 -23.98 -32.98 -15.62
N ARG A 382 -23.47 -33.11 -14.39
CA ARG A 382 -24.22 -33.64 -13.24
C ARG A 382 -25.40 -32.73 -12.84
N HIS A 383 -25.21 -31.41 -12.92
CA HIS A 383 -26.29 -30.44 -12.65
C HIS A 383 -27.31 -30.35 -13.78
N LYS A 384 -26.90 -30.47 -15.06
CA LYS A 384 -27.86 -30.57 -16.19
C LYS A 384 -28.68 -31.85 -16.15
N GLY A 385 -28.11 -32.95 -15.65
CA GLY A 385 -28.83 -34.23 -15.51
C GLY A 385 -29.97 -34.20 -14.48
N MET A 386 -29.99 -33.23 -13.57
CA MET A 386 -31.06 -33.10 -12.54
C MET A 386 -32.26 -32.28 -13.02
N CYS A 387 -32.11 -31.45 -14.06
CA CYS A 387 -33.21 -30.66 -14.63
C CYS A 387 -34.05 -31.43 -15.66
N ILE A 388 -33.61 -32.57 -16.17
CA ILE A 388 -34.28 -33.34 -17.21
C ILE A 388 -35.20 -34.45 -16.63
N ARG A 389 -35.15 -34.73 -15.33
CA ARG A 389 -35.88 -35.86 -14.71
C ARG A 389 -37.24 -35.50 -14.10
N HIS A 390 -37.75 -34.29 -14.31
CA HIS A 390 -39.08 -33.88 -13.79
C HIS A 390 -40.08 -33.45 -14.89
N GLY A 391 -39.93 -33.96 -16.09
CA GLY A 391 -40.81 -33.66 -17.22
C GLY A 391 -41.31 -34.87 -17.94
N GLU A 392 -42.01 -35.83 -17.27
CA GLU A 392 -42.92 -36.73 -17.95
C GLU A 392 -44.04 -37.15 -17.02
N THR A 393 -45.25 -37.01 -17.59
CA THR A 393 -46.60 -37.48 -17.23
C THR A 393 -47.36 -36.64 -16.22
N VAL A 394 -48.21 -35.76 -16.74
CA VAL A 394 -49.68 -35.87 -16.59
C VAL A 394 -50.35 -35.05 -17.70
N THR A 395 -50.98 -35.73 -18.62
CA THR A 395 -52.00 -35.21 -19.55
C THR A 395 -53.28 -34.87 -18.82
N SER A 396 -53.78 -33.72 -19.07
CA SER A 396 -55.15 -33.34 -19.38
C SER A 396 -55.75 -32.16 -18.57
N ARG A 397 -56.20 -31.24 -19.39
CA ARG A 397 -57.33 -30.32 -19.23
C ARG A 397 -57.28 -29.10 -18.31
N HIS A 398 -57.26 -28.01 -19.03
CA HIS A 398 -58.03 -26.77 -18.84
C HIS A 398 -57.52 -25.65 -17.93
N ARG A 399 -57.40 -24.51 -18.61
CA ARG A 399 -57.48 -23.11 -18.17
C ARG A 399 -56.24 -22.37 -17.75
N GLN A 400 -55.97 -21.41 -18.63
CA GLN A 400 -55.31 -20.13 -18.47
C GLN A 400 -55.15 -19.64 -17.03
N ASN A 401 -53.90 -19.33 -16.62
CA ASN A 401 -53.55 -18.03 -16.11
C ASN A 401 -52.02 -17.90 -16.02
N THR A 402 -51.55 -16.80 -16.55
CA THR A 402 -50.22 -16.24 -16.53
C THR A 402 -49.64 -16.22 -15.12
N ALA A 403 -48.42 -16.75 -14.96
CA ALA A 403 -47.49 -16.33 -13.93
C ALA A 403 -46.09 -16.50 -14.44
N GLU A 404 -45.41 -15.36 -14.70
CA GLU A 404 -44.00 -15.22 -14.88
C GLU A 404 -43.23 -15.77 -13.68
N VAL A 405 -42.32 -16.70 -13.90
CA VAL A 405 -41.30 -17.06 -12.92
C VAL A 405 -39.98 -16.48 -13.41
N MET A 406 -39.56 -15.36 -12.81
CA MET A 406 -38.21 -14.84 -12.88
C MET A 406 -37.28 -15.83 -12.20
N CYS A 407 -36.35 -16.41 -12.97
CA CYS A 407 -35.14 -17.02 -12.44
C CYS A 407 -34.11 -15.88 -12.22
N GLN A 408 -33.83 -15.56 -10.98
CA GLN A 408 -32.63 -14.78 -10.62
C GLN A 408 -31.48 -15.76 -10.36
N THR A 409 -30.39 -15.48 -11.06
CA THR A 409 -29.04 -16.04 -10.88
C THR A 409 -28.41 -15.56 -9.57
#